data_bf1d9321be749dfc1ce8dde5204df241
#
_entry.id   bf1d9321be749dfc1ce8dde5204df241
#
_cell.length_a   1.000
_cell.length_b   1.000
_cell.length_c   1.000
_cell.angle_alpha   90.00
_cell.angle_beta   90.00
_cell.angle_gamma   90.00
#
_symmetry.space_group_name_H-M   'P 1'
#
loop_
_entity.id
_entity.type
_entity.pdbx_description
1 polymer ?
#
loop_
_entity_poly.entity_id
_entity_poly.type
_entity_poly.pdbx_seq_one_letter_code
_entity_poly.pdbx_strand_id
1 'polypeptide(L)'
;MTVKKRSVRSERADPGDEPFLMVLRPLVEAFFAFLRKSDRHIRSLGLTPPQFDVIVTLGDTDGMTCRELSEKTLVTKGTLTGVMDRLEAKGLIGRIPSREDRRSTIIRLTPMGDDLFRQVFPKQVHYLKPFFEGALTQNQMKDLQYMLLKLKESFEKQ
;
A
#
# COMPACT_ATOMS: atom_id res chain seq x y z
N MET A 1 32.93 61.65 3.72
CA MET A 1 31.98 60.98 2.84
C MET A 1 32.11 59.47 3.08
N THR A 2 31.22 58.91 3.91
CA THR A 2 31.29 57.50 4.31
C THR A 2 30.24 56.74 3.50
N VAL A 3 30.70 55.94 2.54
CA VAL A 3 29.81 55.10 1.69
C VAL A 3 29.39 53.87 2.50
N LYS A 4 28.11 53.82 2.92
CA LYS A 4 27.46 52.64 3.51
C LYS A 4 27.34 51.56 2.45
N LYS A 5 28.12 50.49 2.55
CA LYS A 5 27.89 49.23 1.84
C LYS A 5 26.54 48.63 2.27
N ARG A 6 25.55 48.75 1.45
CA ARG A 6 24.32 47.97 1.56
C ARG A 6 24.64 46.50 1.25
N SER A 7 24.71 45.69 2.28
CA SER A 7 24.74 44.23 2.15
C SER A 7 23.41 43.78 1.52
N VAL A 8 23.47 43.33 0.27
CA VAL A 8 22.37 42.59 -0.38
C VAL A 8 22.34 41.20 0.29
N ARG A 9 21.53 41.06 1.31
CA ARG A 9 21.16 39.75 1.84
C ARG A 9 20.35 39.10 0.74
N SER A 10 20.92 38.13 0.04
CA SER A 10 20.21 37.18 -0.81
C SER A 10 19.08 36.61 0.00
N GLU A 11 17.84 36.87 -0.41
CA GLU A 11 16.63 36.19 0.09
C GLU A 11 16.76 34.74 -0.34
N ARG A 12 17.49 33.93 0.43
CA ARG A 12 17.32 32.49 0.40
C ARG A 12 16.02 32.25 1.14
N ALA A 13 14.97 31.88 0.41
CA ALA A 13 13.73 31.37 1.01
C ALA A 13 14.12 30.32 2.05
N ASP A 14 13.54 30.43 3.25
CA ASP A 14 13.76 29.42 4.28
C ASP A 14 13.18 28.10 3.76
N PRO A 15 13.97 27.01 3.68
CA PRO A 15 13.46 25.72 3.25
C PRO A 15 12.22 25.25 4.04
N GLY A 16 11.98 25.82 5.23
CA GLY A 16 10.79 25.55 6.04
C GLY A 16 9.50 26.20 5.53
N ASP A 17 9.58 27.18 4.62
CA ASP A 17 8.42 27.90 4.07
C ASP A 17 7.86 27.26 2.79
N GLU A 18 8.40 26.12 2.36
CA GLU A 18 7.95 25.42 1.15
C GLU A 18 6.53 24.87 1.31
N PRO A 19 5.57 25.25 0.44
CA PRO A 19 4.15 24.91 0.59
C PRO A 19 3.87 23.39 0.66
N PHE A 20 4.69 22.56 0.00
CA PHE A 20 4.50 21.11 0.02
C PHE A 20 4.69 20.49 1.40
N LEU A 21 5.45 21.15 2.30
CA LEU A 21 5.67 20.67 3.68
C LEU A 21 4.38 20.65 4.49
N MET A 22 3.41 21.52 4.15
CA MET A 22 2.06 21.49 4.75
C MET A 22 1.36 20.15 4.50
N VAL A 23 1.68 19.48 3.40
CA VAL A 23 1.09 18.18 3.00
C VAL A 23 1.97 17.03 3.42
N LEU A 24 3.30 17.16 3.29
CA LEU A 24 4.24 16.07 3.52
C LEU A 24 4.09 15.46 4.91
N ARG A 25 4.13 16.28 5.95
CA ARG A 25 4.07 15.80 7.34
C ARG A 25 2.74 15.13 7.68
N PRO A 26 1.56 15.74 7.41
CA PRO A 26 0.26 15.08 7.61
C PRO A 26 0.10 13.78 6.83
N LEU A 27 0.63 13.70 5.59
CA LEU A 27 0.60 12.48 4.79
C LEU A 27 1.34 11.34 5.48
N VAL A 28 2.57 11.60 5.94
CA VAL A 28 3.41 10.60 6.63
C VAL A 28 2.78 10.20 7.97
N GLU A 29 2.29 11.16 8.74
CA GLU A 29 1.64 10.90 10.04
C GLU A 29 0.35 10.07 9.86
N ALA A 30 -0.48 10.39 8.87
CA ALA A 30 -1.69 9.64 8.54
C ALA A 30 -1.37 8.21 8.10
N PHE A 31 -0.34 8.04 7.25
CA PHE A 31 0.12 6.73 6.81
C PHE A 31 0.57 5.86 7.99
N PHE A 32 1.41 6.36 8.89
CA PHE A 32 1.84 5.60 10.06
C PHE A 32 0.69 5.33 11.05
N ALA A 33 -0.26 6.27 11.21
CA ALA A 33 -1.44 6.05 12.03
C ALA A 33 -2.32 4.93 11.46
N PHE A 34 -2.53 4.92 10.15
CA PHE A 34 -3.21 3.85 9.42
C PHE A 34 -2.50 2.50 9.63
N LEU A 35 -1.19 2.42 9.37
CA LEU A 35 -0.44 1.18 9.53
C LEU A 35 -0.58 0.60 10.94
N ARG A 36 -0.42 1.43 11.98
CA ARG A 36 -0.56 0.95 13.37
C ARG A 36 -1.91 0.31 13.66
N LYS A 37 -2.99 0.87 13.11
CA LYS A 37 -4.35 0.33 13.29
C LYS A 37 -4.59 -0.91 12.43
N SER A 38 -4.28 -0.83 11.15
CA SER A 38 -4.44 -1.90 10.18
C SER A 38 -3.66 -3.14 10.58
N ASP A 39 -2.36 -3.00 10.85
CA ASP A 39 -1.47 -4.12 11.19
C ASP A 39 -1.90 -4.84 12.46
N ARG A 40 -2.32 -4.09 13.48
CA ARG A 40 -2.83 -4.69 14.73
C ARG A 40 -4.06 -5.56 14.46
N HIS A 41 -5.00 -5.07 13.67
CA HIS A 41 -6.21 -5.83 13.35
C HIS A 41 -5.90 -7.04 12.47
N ILE A 42 -5.06 -6.90 11.43
CA ILE A 42 -4.63 -8.02 10.58
C ILE A 42 -3.98 -9.12 11.44
N ARG A 43 -3.11 -8.76 12.39
CA ARG A 43 -2.49 -9.74 13.29
C ARG A 43 -3.52 -10.45 14.19
N SER A 44 -4.58 -9.77 14.61
CA SER A 44 -5.67 -10.40 15.35
C SER A 44 -6.49 -11.40 14.52
N LEU A 45 -6.40 -11.30 13.18
CA LEU A 45 -6.98 -12.28 12.24
C LEU A 45 -6.04 -13.47 11.95
N GLY A 46 -4.89 -13.56 12.62
CA GLY A 46 -3.93 -14.66 12.48
C GLY A 46 -2.97 -14.53 11.28
N LEU A 47 -2.91 -13.35 10.66
CA LEU A 47 -2.05 -13.08 9.51
C LEU A 47 -1.02 -11.99 9.82
N THR A 48 0.11 -12.02 9.13
CA THR A 48 0.99 -10.86 9.05
C THR A 48 0.49 -9.90 7.95
N PRO A 49 0.77 -8.59 8.04
CA PRO A 49 0.36 -7.64 7.01
C PRO A 49 0.78 -8.04 5.59
N PRO A 50 2.02 -8.50 5.32
CA PRO A 50 2.38 -8.99 3.98
C PRO A 50 1.61 -10.23 3.53
N GLN A 51 1.28 -11.16 4.45
CA GLN A 51 0.45 -12.32 4.12
C GLN A 51 -0.97 -11.90 3.75
N PHE A 52 -1.56 -10.99 4.52
CA PHE A 52 -2.88 -10.43 4.23
C PHE A 52 -2.90 -9.75 2.86
N ASP A 53 -1.90 -8.92 2.56
CA ASP A 53 -1.82 -8.19 1.29
C ASP A 53 -1.75 -9.14 0.08
N VAL A 54 -0.93 -10.19 0.15
CA VAL A 54 -0.89 -11.23 -0.90
C VAL A 54 -2.23 -11.93 -1.07
N ILE A 55 -2.88 -12.33 0.05
CA ILE A 55 -4.17 -13.03 0.00
C ILE A 55 -5.26 -12.15 -0.62
N VAL A 56 -5.35 -10.87 -0.23
CA VAL A 56 -6.38 -9.97 -0.77
C VAL A 56 -6.11 -9.54 -2.20
N THR A 57 -4.83 -9.49 -2.62
CA THR A 57 -4.47 -9.21 -4.01
C THR A 57 -4.82 -10.37 -4.94
N LEU A 58 -4.75 -11.61 -4.45
CA LEU A 58 -5.15 -12.81 -5.18
C LEU A 58 -6.66 -13.09 -5.12
N GLY A 59 -7.35 -12.55 -4.11
CA GLY A 59 -8.80 -12.76 -3.92
C GLY A 59 -9.63 -12.33 -5.13
N ASP A 60 -10.68 -13.09 -5.44
CA ASP A 60 -11.58 -12.86 -6.59
C ASP A 60 -10.84 -12.77 -7.95
N THR A 61 -9.68 -13.44 -8.08
CA THR A 61 -8.92 -13.55 -9.32
C THR A 61 -8.65 -15.01 -9.68
N ASP A 62 -8.38 -15.29 -10.95
CA ASP A 62 -7.93 -16.62 -11.42
C ASP A 62 -6.44 -16.89 -11.08
N GLY A 63 -5.81 -15.98 -10.40
CA GLY A 63 -4.38 -15.95 -10.10
C GLY A 63 -3.61 -15.02 -11.03
N MET A 64 -2.34 -14.84 -10.73
CA MET A 64 -1.44 -13.97 -11.49
C MET A 64 0.01 -14.44 -11.41
N THR A 65 0.85 -13.98 -12.31
CA THR A 65 2.28 -14.24 -12.28
C THR A 65 2.95 -13.62 -11.06
N CYS A 66 4.11 -14.12 -10.66
CA CYS A 66 4.89 -13.53 -9.57
C CYS A 66 5.25 -12.06 -9.85
N ARG A 67 5.46 -11.71 -11.12
CA ARG A 67 5.72 -10.33 -11.56
C ARG A 67 4.51 -9.43 -11.31
N GLU A 68 3.33 -9.83 -11.80
CA GLU A 68 2.09 -9.08 -11.60
C GLU A 68 1.75 -8.94 -10.12
N LEU A 69 1.93 -10.01 -9.34
CA LEU A 69 1.71 -9.99 -7.90
C LEU A 69 2.67 -8.99 -7.21
N SER A 70 3.94 -8.95 -7.63
CA SER A 70 4.92 -7.97 -7.12
C SER A 70 4.59 -6.52 -7.47
N GLU A 71 3.92 -6.29 -8.60
CA GLU A 71 3.49 -4.95 -9.04
C GLU A 71 2.22 -4.49 -8.34
N LYS A 72 1.35 -5.43 -7.96
CA LYS A 72 0.03 -5.13 -7.35
C LYS A 72 0.04 -5.11 -5.83
N THR A 73 0.94 -5.88 -5.18
CA THR A 73 1.08 -5.88 -3.72
C THR A 73 1.90 -4.70 -3.23
N LEU A 74 1.69 -4.32 -1.98
CA LEU A 74 2.55 -3.37 -1.25
C LEU A 74 3.79 -4.05 -0.64
N VAL A 75 3.95 -5.36 -0.88
CA VAL A 75 5.07 -6.16 -0.39
C VAL A 75 6.28 -5.95 -1.28
N THR A 76 7.43 -5.64 -0.69
CA THR A 76 8.68 -5.49 -1.46
C THR A 76 9.11 -6.81 -2.11
N LYS A 77 9.75 -6.73 -3.28
CA LYS A 77 10.22 -7.91 -4.04
C LYS A 77 11.06 -8.87 -3.17
N GLY A 78 11.95 -8.33 -2.34
CA GLY A 78 12.79 -9.14 -1.46
C GLY A 78 12.02 -9.90 -0.37
N THR A 79 10.85 -9.38 0.03
CA THR A 79 10.00 -10.00 1.05
C THR A 79 8.98 -10.96 0.45
N LEU A 80 8.52 -10.69 -0.78
CA LEU A 80 7.40 -11.39 -1.42
C LEU A 80 7.64 -12.90 -1.55
N THR A 81 8.83 -13.34 -1.99
CA THR A 81 9.15 -14.76 -2.13
C THR A 81 8.97 -15.50 -0.81
N GLY A 82 9.56 -15.01 0.28
CA GLY A 82 9.43 -15.65 1.59
C GLY A 82 8.00 -15.60 2.16
N VAL A 83 7.19 -14.62 1.76
CA VAL A 83 5.76 -14.57 2.12
C VAL A 83 5.00 -15.65 1.36
N MET A 84 5.23 -15.77 0.04
CA MET A 84 4.61 -16.81 -0.79
C MET A 84 4.96 -18.21 -0.31
N ASP A 85 6.23 -18.48 0.00
CA ASP A 85 6.66 -19.80 0.46
C ASP A 85 5.95 -20.21 1.77
N ARG A 86 5.76 -19.26 2.70
CA ARG A 86 5.02 -19.50 3.93
C ARG A 86 3.52 -19.70 3.72
N LEU A 87 2.92 -18.97 2.77
CA LEU A 87 1.51 -19.16 2.41
C LEU A 87 1.28 -20.49 1.70
N GLU A 88 2.20 -20.90 0.84
CA GLU A 88 2.18 -22.21 0.17
C GLU A 88 2.35 -23.36 1.18
N ALA A 89 3.31 -23.24 2.10
CA ALA A 89 3.49 -24.21 3.18
C ALA A 89 2.27 -24.36 4.09
N LYS A 90 1.46 -23.29 4.23
CA LYS A 90 0.16 -23.32 4.90
C LYS A 90 -0.98 -23.84 4.01
N GLY A 91 -0.73 -24.17 2.77
CA GLY A 91 -1.73 -24.62 1.81
C GLY A 91 -2.72 -23.52 1.37
N LEU A 92 -2.39 -22.24 1.55
CA LEU A 92 -3.28 -21.11 1.24
C LEU A 92 -3.15 -20.62 -0.20
N ILE A 93 -1.98 -20.79 -0.81
CA ILE A 93 -1.74 -20.51 -2.22
C ILE A 93 -1.14 -21.75 -2.90
N GLY A 94 -1.29 -21.81 -4.22
CA GLY A 94 -0.66 -22.81 -5.07
C GLY A 94 0.04 -22.16 -6.25
N ARG A 95 1.06 -22.85 -6.76
CA ARG A 95 1.81 -22.49 -7.97
C ARG A 95 1.46 -23.46 -9.08
N ILE A 96 0.98 -22.95 -10.20
CA ILE A 96 0.65 -23.76 -11.38
C ILE A 96 1.38 -23.22 -12.62
N PRO A 97 1.81 -24.08 -13.56
CA PRO A 97 2.34 -23.62 -14.83
C PRO A 97 1.32 -22.75 -15.58
N SER A 98 1.76 -21.64 -16.16
CA SER A 98 0.90 -20.85 -17.05
C SER A 98 0.56 -21.65 -18.31
N ARG A 99 -0.70 -21.53 -18.78
CA ARG A 99 -1.12 -22.13 -20.05
C ARG A 99 -0.65 -21.31 -21.26
N GLU A 100 -0.43 -20.01 -21.07
CA GLU A 100 -0.03 -19.09 -22.14
C GLU A 100 1.50 -19.06 -22.32
N ASP A 101 2.24 -19.12 -21.22
CA ASP A 101 3.70 -19.17 -21.25
C ASP A 101 4.20 -20.23 -20.27
N ARG A 102 4.70 -21.35 -20.82
CA ARG A 102 5.23 -22.48 -20.03
C ARG A 102 6.44 -22.12 -19.14
N ARG A 103 7.04 -20.95 -19.34
CA ARG A 103 8.14 -20.43 -18.49
C ARG A 103 7.61 -19.63 -17.30
N SER A 104 6.32 -19.29 -17.31
CA SER A 104 5.67 -18.53 -16.27
C SER A 104 4.91 -19.44 -15.30
N THR A 105 4.90 -19.05 -14.04
CA THR A 105 4.14 -19.68 -12.97
C THR A 105 3.04 -18.75 -12.51
N ILE A 106 1.82 -19.25 -12.43
CA ILE A 106 0.67 -18.55 -11.89
C ILE A 106 0.53 -18.89 -10.40
N ILE A 107 0.47 -17.86 -9.59
CA ILE A 107 0.16 -17.91 -8.17
C ILE A 107 -1.34 -17.70 -8.01
N ARG A 108 -2.03 -18.58 -7.28
CA ARG A 108 -3.47 -18.44 -7.00
C ARG A 108 -3.82 -18.90 -5.60
N LEU A 109 -4.95 -18.46 -5.09
CA LEU A 109 -5.50 -19.03 -3.86
C LEU A 109 -5.89 -20.51 -4.09
N THR A 110 -5.68 -21.34 -3.06
CA THR A 110 -6.31 -22.65 -2.98
C THR A 110 -7.75 -22.49 -2.49
N PRO A 111 -8.61 -23.53 -2.50
CA PRO A 111 -9.91 -23.45 -1.84
C PRO A 111 -9.83 -22.97 -0.39
N MET A 112 -8.83 -23.43 0.38
CA MET A 112 -8.60 -23.00 1.76
C MET A 112 -8.15 -21.53 1.83
N GLY A 113 -7.36 -21.06 0.88
CA GLY A 113 -6.96 -19.64 0.77
C GLY A 113 -8.13 -18.75 0.40
N ASP A 114 -9.00 -19.18 -0.49
CA ASP A 114 -10.23 -18.46 -0.88
C ASP A 114 -11.22 -18.36 0.30
N ASP A 115 -11.41 -19.45 1.04
CA ASP A 115 -12.22 -19.45 2.27
C ASP A 115 -11.67 -18.46 3.30
N LEU A 116 -10.34 -18.43 3.48
CA LEU A 116 -9.69 -17.48 4.38
C LEU A 116 -9.88 -16.04 3.88
N PHE A 117 -9.69 -15.77 2.59
CA PHE A 117 -9.92 -14.45 1.99
C PHE A 117 -11.35 -13.96 2.28
N ARG A 118 -12.35 -14.80 2.02
CA ARG A 118 -13.79 -14.48 2.27
C ARG A 118 -14.08 -14.20 3.74
N GLN A 119 -13.29 -14.74 4.65
CA GLN A 119 -13.44 -14.50 6.09
C GLN A 119 -12.72 -13.21 6.54
N VAL A 120 -11.49 -12.98 6.10
CA VAL A 120 -10.64 -11.92 6.66
C VAL A 120 -10.82 -10.58 5.96
N PHE A 121 -11.05 -10.56 4.65
CA PHE A 121 -11.20 -9.32 3.89
C PHE A 121 -12.40 -8.48 4.35
N PRO A 122 -13.64 -9.03 4.47
CA PRO A 122 -14.77 -8.27 4.98
C PRO A 122 -14.56 -7.75 6.41
N LYS A 123 -13.90 -8.53 7.27
CA LYS A 123 -13.60 -8.11 8.65
C LYS A 123 -12.67 -6.91 8.67
N GLN A 124 -11.63 -6.91 7.84
CA GLN A 124 -10.71 -5.77 7.74
C GLN A 124 -11.40 -4.53 7.17
N VAL A 125 -12.21 -4.69 6.13
CA VAL A 125 -13.02 -3.61 5.55
C VAL A 125 -13.96 -3.02 6.61
N HIS A 126 -14.70 -3.85 7.32
CA HIS A 126 -15.61 -3.42 8.40
C HIS A 126 -14.88 -2.70 9.53
N TYR A 127 -13.70 -3.18 9.91
CA TYR A 127 -12.87 -2.55 10.93
C TYR A 127 -12.35 -1.18 10.53
N LEU A 128 -11.92 -1.01 9.27
CA LEU A 128 -11.34 0.24 8.78
C LEU A 128 -12.41 1.29 8.42
N LYS A 129 -13.56 0.86 7.93
CA LYS A 129 -14.63 1.73 7.43
C LYS A 129 -14.97 2.91 8.34
N PRO A 130 -15.21 2.74 9.66
CA PRO A 130 -15.57 3.85 10.55
C PRO A 130 -14.50 4.95 10.63
N PHE A 131 -13.21 4.63 10.46
CA PHE A 131 -12.14 5.62 10.49
C PHE A 131 -12.17 6.55 9.28
N PHE A 132 -12.59 6.04 8.13
CA PHE A 132 -12.74 6.84 6.91
C PHE A 132 -14.05 7.61 6.90
N GLU A 133 -15.17 6.93 7.13
CA GLU A 133 -16.51 7.55 7.08
C GLU A 133 -16.76 8.52 8.23
N GLY A 134 -16.10 8.36 9.38
CA GLY A 134 -16.18 9.30 10.49
C GLY A 134 -15.33 10.56 10.30
N ALA A 135 -14.33 10.51 9.39
CA ALA A 135 -13.44 11.64 9.14
C ALA A 135 -13.75 12.37 7.83
N LEU A 136 -14.31 11.69 6.82
CA LEU A 136 -14.45 12.21 5.46
C LEU A 136 -15.84 11.91 4.90
N THR A 137 -16.41 12.90 4.20
CA THR A 137 -17.59 12.68 3.36
C THR A 137 -17.21 11.89 2.10
N GLN A 138 -18.19 11.33 1.39
CA GLN A 138 -17.93 10.61 0.12
C GLN A 138 -17.20 11.47 -0.93
N ASN A 139 -17.56 12.75 -1.04
CA ASN A 139 -16.88 13.66 -1.98
C ASN A 139 -15.42 13.90 -1.56
N GLN A 140 -15.17 14.14 -0.27
CA GLN A 140 -13.80 14.28 0.25
C GLN A 140 -12.96 13.01 0.05
N MET A 141 -13.55 11.82 0.17
CA MET A 141 -12.84 10.56 -0.15
C MET A 141 -12.45 10.46 -1.62
N LYS A 142 -13.33 10.89 -2.55
CA LYS A 142 -13.01 10.94 -4.00
C LYS A 142 -11.90 11.93 -4.31
N ASP A 143 -11.97 13.13 -3.72
CA ASP A 143 -10.95 14.17 -3.91
C ASP A 143 -9.59 13.71 -3.37
N LEU A 144 -9.58 13.12 -2.18
CA LEU A 144 -8.37 12.57 -1.57
C LEU A 144 -7.79 11.43 -2.42
N GLN A 145 -8.63 10.51 -2.91
CA GLN A 145 -8.20 9.44 -3.82
C GLN A 145 -7.50 10.02 -5.06
N TYR A 146 -8.11 10.99 -5.70
CA TYR A 146 -7.54 11.65 -6.89
C TYR A 146 -6.18 12.29 -6.58
N MET A 147 -6.08 13.03 -5.48
CA MET A 147 -4.85 13.71 -5.08
C MET A 147 -3.73 12.71 -4.74
N LEU A 148 -4.03 11.64 -4.03
CA LEU A 148 -3.06 10.59 -3.68
C LEU A 148 -2.55 9.84 -4.92
N LEU A 149 -3.42 9.51 -5.87
CA LEU A 149 -3.02 8.87 -7.12
C LEU A 149 -2.12 9.78 -7.95
N LYS A 150 -2.45 11.06 -8.04
CA LYS A 150 -1.62 12.05 -8.73
C LYS A 150 -0.24 12.21 -8.11
N LEU A 151 -0.16 12.25 -6.77
CA LEU A 151 1.11 12.27 -6.05
C LEU A 151 1.93 10.99 -6.31
N LYS A 152 1.30 9.81 -6.22
CA LYS A 152 1.95 8.54 -6.51
C LYS A 152 2.59 8.55 -7.90
N GLU A 153 1.83 8.92 -8.94
CA GLU A 153 2.34 9.01 -10.31
C GLU A 153 3.52 9.97 -10.45
N SER A 154 3.54 11.08 -9.69
CA SER A 154 4.65 12.03 -9.76
C SER A 154 5.95 11.48 -9.18
N PHE A 155 5.88 10.60 -8.17
CA PHE A 155 7.04 9.92 -7.60
C PHE A 155 7.52 8.73 -8.46
N GLU A 156 6.65 8.13 -9.27
CA GLU A 156 6.99 6.98 -10.11
C GLU A 156 7.59 7.38 -11.47
N LYS A 157 7.40 8.63 -11.90
CA LYS A 157 7.86 9.14 -13.21
C LYS A 157 9.33 9.65 -13.25
N GLN A 158 10.10 9.49 -12.16
CA GLN A 158 11.51 9.91 -12.12
C GLN A 158 12.42 8.69 -12.33
#